data_f504a73fc5300cdbacc958ecd30df02a
#
_entry.id   f504a73fc5300cdbacc958ecd30df02a
#
_cell.length_a   1.000
_cell.length_b   1.000
_cell.length_c   1.000
_cell.angle_alpha   90.00
_cell.angle_beta   90.00
_cell.angle_gamma   90.00
#
_symmetry.space_group_name_H-M   'P 1'
#
loop_
_entity.id
_entity.type
_entity.pdbx_description
1 polymer ?
#
loop_
_entity_poly.entity_id
_entity_poly.type
_entity_poly.pdbx_seq_one_letter_code
_entity_poly.pdbx_strand_id
1 'polypeptide(L)'
;MEKQAKSSLRAGCLNFTEVTAIAIALISPTMTGALIIPLMYSNAGNASWLAYLFGTVMLLFVALNLNQFARRSTSTGSMYAYTVMGLGATAGGISAWCLVWAYLFDGIGGITGATIFANALLGMAGLQLPNLLLFAILCAIVWLLAYKDIRVSSILMLVFETVSVSLTLVLAMAVLHRHNFAIDTAQVTLKGASFSGVALGVNIALFSMVGFESASAFGEEAKDPLVTIPRALIVSLLLTGLFFVIISYTEVVGFTGYHTPLARAEAPLNILANLMNMPYLKIPLSAGAAVSSFSAALSCLNAGARILYPMGRHGLLHSSLGAAHATNETPHVAVTILGALLFLIPAAMLWLPGTRVLDIFNCAGTLCAFGFLGAYGLISASAPAYLARMGVVRGRDFGIAAASLALLLFPIVGSVYPVPPWPVNTYPYMFLAYLAVGMVWVVKLHRGTPGLANDVRRRIYMDHGHDVPAADPPPERRSGIVR
;
A
#
# COMPACT_ATOMS: atom_id res chain seq x y z
N MET A 1 -41.51 6.25 -7.55
CA MET A 1 -40.88 5.04 -6.97
C MET A 1 -39.87 4.53 -7.99
N GLU A 2 -38.70 5.11 -8.00
CA GLU A 2 -37.57 4.74 -8.88
C GLU A 2 -36.88 3.53 -8.29
N LYS A 3 -36.87 2.43 -9.04
CA LYS A 3 -36.08 1.24 -8.71
C LYS A 3 -34.62 1.63 -8.66
N GLN A 4 -34.07 1.88 -7.48
CA GLN A 4 -32.63 1.74 -7.26
C GLN A 4 -32.26 0.30 -7.63
N ALA A 5 -31.65 0.13 -8.82
CA ALA A 5 -30.98 -1.11 -9.17
C ALA A 5 -29.84 -1.28 -8.16
N LYS A 6 -30.05 -2.11 -7.15
CA LYS A 6 -28.99 -2.64 -6.31
C LYS A 6 -28.05 -3.42 -7.25
N SER A 7 -26.89 -2.87 -7.58
CA SER A 7 -25.75 -3.67 -8.01
C SER A 7 -25.32 -4.49 -6.77
N SER A 8 -25.99 -5.60 -6.56
CA SER A 8 -25.62 -6.50 -5.47
C SER A 8 -24.38 -7.27 -5.92
N LEU A 9 -23.22 -6.90 -5.39
CA LEU A 9 -22.10 -7.80 -5.26
C LEU A 9 -22.64 -9.13 -4.68
N ARG A 10 -22.11 -10.27 -5.11
CA ARG A 10 -22.57 -11.56 -4.58
C ARG A 10 -22.25 -11.64 -3.10
N ALA A 11 -23.19 -11.25 -2.26
CA ALA A 11 -23.03 -11.22 -0.82
C ALA A 11 -22.71 -12.64 -0.29
N GLY A 12 -21.73 -12.72 0.64
CA GLY A 12 -21.43 -13.96 1.36
C GLY A 12 -20.84 -15.07 0.50
N CYS A 13 -20.15 -14.77 -0.60
CA CYS A 13 -19.56 -15.79 -1.48
C CYS A 13 -18.12 -16.17 -1.08
N LEU A 14 -17.36 -15.26 -0.43
CA LEU A 14 -15.96 -15.48 -0.09
C LEU A 14 -15.79 -16.04 1.34
N ASN A 15 -15.08 -17.15 1.46
CA ASN A 15 -14.68 -17.70 2.76
C ASN A 15 -13.38 -17.07 3.27
N PHE A 16 -12.98 -17.40 4.50
CA PHE A 16 -11.77 -16.86 5.14
C PHE A 16 -10.51 -17.10 4.31
N THR A 17 -10.32 -18.29 3.76
CA THR A 17 -9.13 -18.64 2.98
C THR A 17 -9.07 -17.84 1.69
N GLU A 18 -10.20 -17.63 1.01
CA GLU A 18 -10.28 -16.87 -0.22
C GLU A 18 -9.99 -15.38 0.03
N VAL A 19 -10.58 -14.77 1.07
CA VAL A 19 -10.29 -13.38 1.44
C VAL A 19 -8.81 -13.18 1.80
N THR A 20 -8.24 -14.11 2.59
CA THR A 20 -6.83 -14.07 2.98
C THR A 20 -5.91 -14.19 1.76
N ALA A 21 -6.23 -15.13 0.86
CA ALA A 21 -5.44 -15.35 -0.35
C ALA A 21 -5.49 -14.15 -1.30
N ILE A 22 -6.65 -13.52 -1.47
CA ILE A 22 -6.79 -12.29 -2.27
C ILE A 22 -6.00 -11.14 -1.63
N ALA A 23 -6.07 -10.98 -0.31
CA ALA A 23 -5.29 -9.96 0.39
C ALA A 23 -3.77 -10.16 0.22
N ILE A 24 -3.28 -11.41 0.30
CA ILE A 24 -1.88 -11.73 0.03
C ILE A 24 -1.50 -11.40 -1.42
N ALA A 25 -2.34 -11.74 -2.40
CA ALA A 25 -2.07 -11.44 -3.80
C ALA A 25 -2.00 -9.92 -4.07
N LEU A 26 -2.80 -9.11 -3.35
CA LEU A 26 -2.77 -7.64 -3.46
C LEU A 26 -1.52 -7.00 -2.84
N ILE A 27 -0.90 -7.64 -1.85
CA ILE A 27 0.41 -7.25 -1.29
C ILE A 27 1.54 -7.49 -2.31
N SER A 28 1.33 -8.35 -3.31
CA SER A 28 2.29 -8.65 -4.38
C SER A 28 3.66 -9.15 -3.87
N PRO A 29 3.71 -10.26 -3.09
CA PRO A 29 4.94 -10.75 -2.47
C PRO A 29 6.06 -11.04 -3.47
N THR A 30 5.72 -11.50 -4.68
CA THR A 30 6.72 -11.79 -5.72
C THR A 30 7.43 -10.53 -6.20
N MET A 31 6.73 -9.39 -6.34
CA MET A 31 7.36 -8.10 -6.66
C MET A 31 8.38 -7.71 -5.58
N THR A 32 8.05 -7.93 -4.32
CA THR A 32 8.95 -7.64 -3.19
C THR A 32 10.23 -8.44 -3.28
N GLY A 33 10.17 -9.76 -3.43
CA GLY A 33 11.35 -10.61 -3.59
C GLY A 33 12.17 -10.27 -4.84
N ALA A 34 11.50 -9.85 -5.91
CA ALA A 34 12.17 -9.59 -7.18
C ALA A 34 12.83 -8.19 -7.29
N LEU A 35 12.33 -7.17 -6.57
CA LEU A 35 12.78 -5.77 -6.73
C LEU A 35 13.01 -5.01 -5.43
N ILE A 36 12.20 -5.25 -4.39
CA ILE A 36 12.25 -4.39 -3.19
C ILE A 36 13.37 -4.80 -2.24
N ILE A 37 13.71 -6.10 -2.17
CA ILE A 37 14.80 -6.57 -1.30
C ILE A 37 16.16 -5.96 -1.66
N PRO A 38 16.58 -5.80 -2.93
CA PRO A 38 17.79 -5.03 -3.25
C PRO A 38 17.78 -3.61 -2.71
N LEU A 39 16.64 -2.90 -2.81
CA LEU A 39 16.47 -1.56 -2.24
C LEU A 39 16.53 -1.58 -0.71
N MET A 40 15.90 -2.57 -0.08
CA MET A 40 15.98 -2.81 1.36
C MET A 40 17.44 -2.99 1.79
N TYR A 41 18.17 -3.87 1.10
CA TYR A 41 19.57 -4.17 1.41
C TYR A 41 20.48 -2.95 1.20
N SER A 42 20.22 -2.10 0.22
CA SER A 42 21.01 -0.88 0.00
C SER A 42 20.95 0.10 1.18
N ASN A 43 19.91 0.03 2.01
CA ASN A 43 19.72 0.87 3.19
C ASN A 43 20.06 0.13 4.48
N ALA A 44 19.45 -1.02 4.73
CA ALA A 44 19.57 -1.78 5.98
C ALA A 44 20.73 -2.77 5.99
N GLY A 45 21.34 -3.10 4.82
CA GLY A 45 22.41 -4.06 4.73
C GLY A 45 22.07 -5.42 5.35
N ASN A 46 22.95 -5.93 6.20
CA ASN A 46 22.75 -7.20 6.90
C ASN A 46 21.54 -7.21 7.87
N ALA A 47 20.95 -6.05 8.15
CA ALA A 47 19.74 -5.93 8.98
C ALA A 47 18.44 -5.94 8.15
N SER A 48 18.44 -6.28 6.87
CA SER A 48 17.27 -6.29 6.00
C SER A 48 16.14 -7.15 6.56
N TRP A 49 16.42 -8.35 7.02
CA TRP A 49 15.46 -9.24 7.67
C TRP A 49 14.84 -8.63 8.94
N LEU A 50 15.66 -7.91 9.72
CA LEU A 50 15.20 -7.22 10.94
C LEU A 50 14.30 -6.04 10.61
N ALA A 51 14.58 -5.29 9.53
CA ALA A 51 13.72 -4.21 9.07
C ALA A 51 12.33 -4.73 8.64
N TYR A 52 12.25 -5.88 7.95
CA TYR A 52 10.97 -6.53 7.65
C TYR A 52 10.26 -7.03 8.89
N LEU A 53 10.98 -7.62 9.84
CA LEU A 53 10.40 -8.06 11.13
C LEU A 53 9.81 -6.86 11.90
N PHE A 54 10.58 -5.77 12.00
CA PHE A 54 10.12 -4.56 12.66
C PHE A 54 8.92 -3.94 11.94
N GLY A 55 8.95 -3.85 10.61
CA GLY A 55 7.83 -3.38 9.79
C GLY A 55 6.57 -4.22 10.01
N THR A 56 6.71 -5.56 10.08
CA THR A 56 5.60 -6.46 10.36
C THR A 56 4.99 -6.21 11.74
N VAL A 57 5.83 -6.06 12.78
CA VAL A 57 5.37 -5.76 14.14
C VAL A 57 4.68 -4.39 14.19
N MET A 58 5.27 -3.37 13.56
CA MET A 58 4.70 -2.03 13.48
C MET A 58 3.32 -2.05 12.82
N LEU A 59 3.20 -2.71 11.65
CA LEU A 59 1.93 -2.81 10.94
C LEU A 59 0.91 -3.71 11.66
N LEU A 60 1.35 -4.66 12.49
CA LEU A 60 0.45 -5.42 13.35
C LEU A 60 -0.30 -4.50 14.33
N PHE A 61 0.38 -3.52 14.94
CA PHE A 61 -0.29 -2.53 15.79
C PHE A 61 -1.25 -1.63 14.99
N VAL A 62 -0.91 -1.27 13.75
CA VAL A 62 -1.84 -0.57 12.84
C VAL A 62 -3.06 -1.44 12.53
N ALA A 63 -2.84 -2.71 12.18
CA ALA A 63 -3.90 -3.68 11.87
C ALA A 63 -4.84 -3.92 13.07
N LEU A 64 -4.32 -3.92 14.29
CA LEU A 64 -5.13 -4.03 15.52
C LEU A 64 -6.05 -2.81 15.70
N ASN A 65 -5.59 -1.59 15.36
CA ASN A 65 -6.42 -0.38 15.36
C ASN A 65 -7.47 -0.45 14.23
N LEU A 66 -7.09 -0.83 13.02
CA LEU A 66 -8.00 -1.00 11.88
C LEU A 66 -9.10 -2.03 12.19
N ASN A 67 -8.75 -3.10 12.88
CA ASN A 67 -9.67 -4.16 13.30
C ASN A 67 -10.76 -3.67 14.26
N GLN A 68 -10.56 -2.56 14.97
CA GLN A 68 -11.64 -2.00 15.81
C GLN A 68 -12.83 -1.55 14.99
N PHE A 69 -12.58 -1.08 13.76
CA PHE A 69 -13.61 -0.73 12.80
C PHE A 69 -14.17 -1.95 12.07
N ALA A 70 -13.29 -2.81 11.53
CA ALA A 70 -13.67 -3.99 10.76
C ALA A 70 -14.55 -4.99 11.53
N ARG A 71 -14.40 -5.07 12.85
CA ARG A 71 -15.26 -5.90 13.74
C ARG A 71 -16.66 -5.31 13.98
N ARG A 72 -16.92 -4.09 13.54
CA ARG A 72 -18.15 -3.35 13.85
C ARG A 72 -18.84 -2.82 12.61
N SER A 73 -18.24 -2.93 11.44
CA SER A 73 -18.82 -2.51 10.17
C SER A 73 -18.73 -3.63 9.16
N THR A 74 -19.83 -3.91 8.47
CA THR A 74 -19.92 -4.91 7.39
C THR A 74 -19.75 -4.28 6.02
N SER A 75 -19.75 -2.95 5.93
CA SER A 75 -19.59 -2.27 4.64
C SER A 75 -18.12 -2.23 4.21
N THR A 76 -17.92 -2.01 2.92
CA THR A 76 -16.59 -1.80 2.33
C THR A 76 -15.95 -0.55 2.95
N GLY A 77 -15.29 -0.72 4.11
CA GLY A 77 -14.67 0.37 4.85
C GLY A 77 -13.36 0.79 4.19
N SER A 78 -13.23 2.08 3.90
CA SER A 78 -11.92 2.64 3.58
C SER A 78 -11.33 3.31 4.82
N MET A 79 -10.01 3.38 4.92
CA MET A 79 -9.33 4.11 5.99
C MET A 79 -9.78 5.59 6.05
N TYR A 80 -10.20 6.17 4.92
CA TYR A 80 -10.84 7.46 4.86
C TYR A 80 -12.11 7.51 5.72
N ALA A 81 -13.06 6.60 5.48
CA ALA A 81 -14.32 6.55 6.21
C ALA A 81 -14.10 6.28 7.70
N TYR A 82 -13.24 5.33 8.04
CA TYR A 82 -12.91 5.01 9.42
C TYR A 82 -12.29 6.20 10.16
N THR A 83 -11.41 6.97 9.49
CA THR A 83 -10.83 8.17 10.07
C THR A 83 -11.90 9.25 10.30
N VAL A 84 -12.88 9.42 9.39
CA VAL A 84 -14.03 10.31 9.61
C VAL A 84 -14.85 9.88 10.82
N MET A 85 -15.12 8.59 10.97
CA MET A 85 -15.88 8.06 12.11
C MET A 85 -15.17 8.30 13.45
N GLY A 86 -13.83 8.22 13.48
CA GLY A 86 -13.05 8.45 14.70
C GLY A 86 -12.72 9.92 14.98
N LEU A 87 -12.19 10.66 14.01
CA LEU A 87 -11.63 12.01 14.20
C LEU A 87 -12.40 13.11 13.45
N GLY A 88 -13.41 12.76 12.66
CA GLY A 88 -14.23 13.71 11.92
C GLY A 88 -13.76 14.01 10.50
N ALA A 89 -14.56 14.81 9.78
CA ALA A 89 -14.42 15.00 8.33
C ALA A 89 -13.08 15.64 7.90
N THR A 90 -12.53 16.55 8.69
CA THR A 90 -11.24 17.20 8.38
C THR A 90 -10.09 16.19 8.41
N ALA A 91 -9.99 15.39 9.49
CA ALA A 91 -8.97 14.35 9.60
C ALA A 91 -9.14 13.26 8.52
N GLY A 92 -10.39 12.87 8.23
CA GLY A 92 -10.69 11.97 7.11
C GLY A 92 -10.25 12.52 5.77
N GLY A 93 -10.51 13.80 5.47
CA GLY A 93 -10.03 14.46 4.27
C GLY A 93 -8.50 14.44 4.14
N ILE A 94 -7.78 14.69 5.22
CA ILE A 94 -6.31 14.58 5.27
C ILE A 94 -5.87 13.13 5.04
N SER A 95 -6.54 12.16 5.67
CA SER A 95 -6.27 10.73 5.44
C SER A 95 -6.47 10.34 3.98
N ALA A 96 -7.53 10.84 3.34
CA ALA A 96 -7.77 10.61 1.92
C ALA A 96 -6.65 11.19 1.04
N TRP A 97 -6.17 12.39 1.32
CA TRP A 97 -5.01 12.97 0.63
C TRP A 97 -3.75 12.10 0.79
N CYS A 98 -3.46 11.64 2.01
CA CYS A 98 -2.36 10.71 2.24
C CYS A 98 -2.50 9.43 1.40
N LEU A 99 -3.69 8.85 1.35
CA LEU A 99 -3.97 7.62 0.60
C LEU A 99 -3.88 7.81 -0.92
N VAL A 100 -4.36 8.95 -1.47
CA VAL A 100 -4.23 9.25 -2.90
C VAL A 100 -2.76 9.33 -3.30
N TRP A 101 -1.91 10.00 -2.50
CA TRP A 101 -0.47 10.01 -2.71
C TRP A 101 0.12 8.61 -2.66
N ALA A 102 -0.23 7.86 -1.62
CA ALA A 102 0.29 6.52 -1.41
C ALA A 102 -0.03 5.58 -2.59
N TYR A 103 -1.30 5.47 -2.97
CA TYR A 103 -1.71 4.61 -4.08
C TYR A 103 -1.18 5.08 -5.45
N LEU A 104 -1.01 6.40 -5.66
CA LEU A 104 -0.41 6.89 -6.89
C LEU A 104 1.05 6.43 -7.02
N PHE A 105 1.86 6.64 -5.99
CA PHE A 105 3.27 6.26 -6.03
C PHE A 105 3.49 4.75 -5.96
N ASP A 106 2.66 4.01 -5.24
CA ASP A 106 2.68 2.55 -5.25
C ASP A 106 2.32 2.00 -6.66
N GLY A 107 1.31 2.57 -7.30
CA GLY A 107 0.96 2.25 -8.69
C GLY A 107 2.11 2.57 -9.67
N ILE A 108 2.84 3.67 -9.50
CA ILE A 108 4.06 3.98 -10.28
C ILE A 108 5.12 2.90 -10.04
N GLY A 109 5.32 2.47 -8.80
CA GLY A 109 6.16 1.32 -8.47
C GLY A 109 5.74 0.05 -9.23
N GLY A 110 4.46 -0.27 -9.22
CA GLY A 110 3.91 -1.41 -9.94
C GLY A 110 4.17 -1.34 -11.47
N ILE A 111 3.88 -0.20 -12.11
CA ILE A 111 4.13 -0.02 -13.57
C ILE A 111 5.62 -0.11 -13.89
N THR A 112 6.48 0.50 -13.10
CA THR A 112 7.92 0.45 -13.33
C THR A 112 8.48 -0.96 -13.12
N GLY A 113 8.02 -1.67 -12.08
CA GLY A 113 8.36 -3.08 -11.85
C GLY A 113 7.90 -3.98 -13.00
N ALA A 114 6.65 -3.83 -13.45
CA ALA A 114 6.13 -4.56 -14.61
C ALA A 114 6.95 -4.30 -15.87
N THR A 115 7.40 -3.06 -16.09
CA THR A 115 8.26 -2.68 -17.23
C THR A 115 9.63 -3.34 -17.16
N ILE A 116 10.27 -3.38 -15.99
CA ILE A 116 11.58 -4.04 -15.80
C ILE A 116 11.49 -5.51 -16.20
N PHE A 117 10.48 -6.23 -15.66
CA PHE A 117 10.35 -7.66 -15.94
C PHE A 117 9.79 -7.97 -17.31
N ALA A 118 8.94 -7.11 -17.89
CA ALA A 118 8.55 -7.24 -19.30
C ALA A 118 9.76 -7.12 -20.23
N ASN A 119 10.64 -6.14 -20.01
CA ASN A 119 11.90 -6.03 -20.77
C ASN A 119 12.86 -7.19 -20.50
N ALA A 120 12.93 -7.70 -19.27
CA ALA A 120 13.74 -8.89 -18.97
C ALA A 120 13.26 -10.12 -19.77
N LEU A 121 11.93 -10.36 -19.84
CA LEU A 121 11.34 -11.45 -20.61
C LEU A 121 11.52 -11.26 -22.11
N LEU A 122 11.29 -10.06 -22.63
CA LEU A 122 11.51 -9.73 -24.03
C LEU A 122 12.99 -9.90 -24.42
N GLY A 123 13.92 -9.48 -23.53
CA GLY A 123 15.35 -9.67 -23.72
C GLY A 123 15.76 -11.15 -23.80
N MET A 124 15.12 -12.04 -23.04
CA MET A 124 15.33 -13.49 -23.16
C MET A 124 14.84 -14.04 -24.51
N ALA A 125 13.89 -13.38 -25.15
CA ALA A 125 13.42 -13.69 -26.50
C ALA A 125 14.18 -12.94 -27.61
N GLY A 126 15.24 -12.19 -27.26
CA GLY A 126 16.04 -11.40 -28.22
C GLY A 126 15.38 -10.09 -28.66
N LEU A 127 14.31 -9.65 -27.99
CA LEU A 127 13.58 -8.41 -28.26
C LEU A 127 13.88 -7.37 -27.18
N GLN A 128 13.95 -6.10 -27.59
CA GLN A 128 14.05 -4.96 -26.66
C GLN A 128 13.09 -3.87 -27.12
N LEU A 129 12.25 -3.41 -26.21
CA LEU A 129 11.35 -2.29 -26.44
C LEU A 129 11.80 -1.07 -25.61
N PRO A 130 11.65 0.15 -26.16
CA PRO A 130 11.89 1.37 -25.40
C PRO A 130 11.02 1.40 -24.12
N ASN A 131 11.61 1.75 -22.98
CA ASN A 131 10.90 1.78 -21.71
C ASN A 131 9.66 2.68 -21.73
N LEU A 132 9.72 3.84 -22.42
CA LEU A 132 8.59 4.75 -22.57
C LEU A 132 7.41 4.10 -23.31
N LEU A 133 7.69 3.28 -24.34
CA LEU A 133 6.66 2.54 -25.07
C LEU A 133 6.01 1.48 -24.19
N LEU A 134 6.81 0.75 -23.39
CA LEU A 134 6.29 -0.22 -22.43
C LEU A 134 5.45 0.44 -21.36
N PHE A 135 5.88 1.60 -20.81
CA PHE A 135 5.05 2.39 -19.88
C PHE A 135 3.71 2.75 -20.51
N ALA A 136 3.72 3.26 -21.75
CA ALA A 136 2.49 3.63 -22.45
C ALA A 136 1.54 2.45 -22.62
N ILE A 137 2.06 1.30 -23.06
CA ILE A 137 1.27 0.08 -23.28
C ILE A 137 0.70 -0.42 -21.95
N LEU A 138 1.54 -0.57 -20.91
CA LEU A 138 1.12 -1.12 -19.62
C LEU A 138 0.13 -0.17 -18.92
N CYS A 139 0.38 1.15 -18.93
CA CYS A 139 -0.56 2.13 -18.39
C CYS A 139 -1.89 2.15 -19.13
N ALA A 140 -1.86 2.02 -20.47
CA ALA A 140 -3.09 1.94 -21.28
C ALA A 140 -3.91 0.69 -20.94
N ILE A 141 -3.24 -0.47 -20.75
CA ILE A 141 -3.91 -1.72 -20.36
C ILE A 141 -4.49 -1.58 -18.95
N VAL A 142 -3.72 -1.10 -17.97
CA VAL A 142 -4.19 -0.88 -16.58
C VAL A 142 -5.36 0.09 -16.56
N TRP A 143 -5.27 1.22 -17.28
CA TRP A 143 -6.36 2.18 -17.42
C TRP A 143 -7.62 1.56 -18.04
N LEU A 144 -7.48 0.82 -19.12
CA LEU A 144 -8.60 0.18 -19.83
C LEU A 144 -9.31 -0.84 -18.92
N LEU A 145 -8.55 -1.67 -18.20
CA LEU A 145 -9.08 -2.66 -17.27
C LEU A 145 -9.83 -2.00 -16.12
N ALA A 146 -9.26 -0.95 -15.52
CA ALA A 146 -9.89 -0.20 -14.44
C ALA A 146 -11.12 0.61 -14.94
N TYR A 147 -11.05 1.19 -16.14
CA TYR A 147 -12.14 1.96 -16.73
C TYR A 147 -13.37 1.10 -17.03
N LYS A 148 -13.16 -0.11 -17.58
CA LYS A 148 -14.23 -1.04 -17.94
C LYS A 148 -14.67 -1.97 -16.81
N ASP A 149 -14.07 -1.87 -15.64
CA ASP A 149 -14.26 -2.83 -14.52
C ASP A 149 -14.11 -4.28 -14.99
N ILE A 150 -13.19 -4.49 -15.94
CA ILE A 150 -12.85 -5.85 -16.35
C ILE A 150 -12.14 -6.47 -15.15
N ARG A 151 -12.85 -7.30 -14.41
CA ARG A 151 -12.29 -8.16 -13.38
C ARG A 151 -11.38 -9.17 -14.09
N VAL A 152 -10.15 -8.75 -14.35
CA VAL A 152 -9.09 -9.72 -14.68
C VAL A 152 -9.15 -10.70 -13.54
N SER A 153 -9.50 -11.95 -13.86
CA SER A 153 -9.90 -12.95 -12.90
C SER A 153 -8.97 -12.90 -11.69
N SER A 154 -9.46 -12.43 -10.54
CA SER A 154 -8.70 -12.39 -9.28
C SER A 154 -8.12 -13.77 -8.97
N ILE A 155 -8.79 -14.81 -9.43
CA ILE A 155 -8.34 -16.21 -9.38
C ILE A 155 -7.07 -16.42 -10.21
N LEU A 156 -7.00 -15.87 -11.42
CA LEU A 156 -5.82 -16.02 -12.27
C LEU A 156 -4.60 -15.32 -11.66
N MET A 157 -4.77 -14.09 -11.16
CA MET A 157 -3.71 -13.36 -10.47
C MET A 157 -3.26 -14.09 -9.20
N LEU A 158 -4.21 -14.64 -8.42
CA LEU A 158 -3.92 -15.44 -7.24
C LEU A 158 -3.15 -16.72 -7.57
N VAL A 159 -3.50 -17.42 -8.67
CA VAL A 159 -2.77 -18.61 -9.12
C VAL A 159 -1.35 -18.24 -9.52
N PHE A 160 -1.16 -17.18 -10.31
CA PHE A 160 0.18 -16.72 -10.69
C PHE A 160 1.01 -16.32 -9.46
N GLU A 161 0.44 -15.58 -8.52
CA GLU A 161 1.14 -15.17 -7.30
C GLU A 161 1.51 -16.39 -6.44
N THR A 162 0.58 -17.34 -6.27
CA THR A 162 0.85 -18.56 -5.49
C THR A 162 1.98 -19.39 -6.10
N VAL A 163 1.96 -19.57 -7.43
CA VAL A 163 3.03 -20.28 -8.15
C VAL A 163 4.35 -19.56 -7.96
N SER A 164 4.39 -18.25 -8.16
CA SER A 164 5.61 -17.45 -8.07
C SER A 164 6.20 -17.43 -6.66
N VAL A 165 5.37 -17.27 -5.64
CA VAL A 165 5.78 -17.36 -4.22
C VAL A 165 6.35 -18.75 -3.93
N SER A 166 5.70 -19.82 -4.42
CA SER A 166 6.19 -21.19 -4.23
C SER A 166 7.55 -21.41 -4.90
N LEU A 167 7.74 -20.91 -6.12
CA LEU A 167 9.02 -20.99 -6.82
C LEU A 167 10.12 -20.18 -6.10
N THR A 168 9.78 -19.02 -5.58
CA THR A 168 10.70 -18.20 -4.78
C THR A 168 11.12 -18.90 -3.49
N LEU A 169 10.18 -19.60 -2.81
CA LEU A 169 10.50 -20.42 -1.63
C LEU A 169 11.39 -21.61 -1.99
N VAL A 170 11.14 -22.28 -3.12
CA VAL A 170 12.01 -23.37 -3.61
C VAL A 170 13.42 -22.84 -3.85
N LEU A 171 13.55 -21.68 -4.49
CA LEU A 171 14.85 -21.05 -4.70
C LEU A 171 15.53 -20.68 -3.37
N ALA A 172 14.79 -20.13 -2.42
CA ALA A 172 15.28 -19.82 -1.07
C ALA A 172 15.82 -21.08 -0.36
N MET A 173 15.07 -22.19 -0.43
CA MET A 173 15.50 -23.47 0.13
C MET A 173 16.77 -24.00 -0.56
N ALA A 174 16.90 -23.84 -1.88
CA ALA A 174 18.11 -24.21 -2.61
C ALA A 174 19.33 -23.37 -2.16
N VAL A 175 19.14 -22.07 -1.92
CA VAL A 175 20.19 -21.18 -1.37
C VAL A 175 20.61 -21.66 0.02
N LEU A 176 19.69 -21.90 0.93
CA LEU A 176 19.98 -22.37 2.29
C LEU A 176 20.68 -23.73 2.27
N HIS A 177 20.22 -24.65 1.45
CA HIS A 177 20.83 -25.98 1.28
C HIS A 177 22.28 -25.87 0.78
N ARG A 178 22.53 -25.01 -0.21
CA ARG A 178 23.91 -24.78 -0.72
C ARG A 178 24.85 -24.23 0.36
N HIS A 179 24.33 -23.46 1.29
CA HIS A 179 25.08 -22.94 2.45
C HIS A 179 24.98 -23.86 3.68
N ASN A 180 24.59 -25.14 3.50
CA ASN A 180 24.45 -26.17 4.55
C ASN A 180 23.57 -25.73 5.73
N PHE A 181 22.58 -24.87 5.50
CA PHE A 181 21.73 -24.25 6.52
C PHE A 181 22.52 -23.53 7.62
N ALA A 182 23.76 -23.12 7.32
CA ALA A 182 24.58 -22.39 8.26
C ALA A 182 23.96 -21.01 8.54
N ILE A 183 23.99 -20.63 9.82
CA ILE A 183 23.52 -19.31 10.24
C ILE A 183 24.54 -18.27 9.77
N ASP A 184 24.08 -17.27 9.01
CA ASP A 184 24.92 -16.15 8.60
C ASP A 184 25.16 -15.23 9.80
N THR A 185 26.35 -15.34 10.37
CA THR A 185 26.76 -14.56 11.55
C THR A 185 26.78 -13.07 11.26
N ALA A 186 27.05 -12.63 10.02
CA ALA A 186 27.05 -11.21 9.66
C ALA A 186 25.63 -10.61 9.74
N GLN A 187 24.62 -11.35 9.35
CA GLN A 187 23.22 -10.91 9.48
C GLN A 187 22.72 -10.96 10.93
N VAL A 188 23.07 -12.01 11.68
CA VAL A 188 22.64 -12.14 13.09
C VAL A 188 23.31 -11.09 13.98
N THR A 189 24.59 -10.77 13.73
CA THR A 189 25.31 -9.72 14.46
C THR A 189 25.07 -8.33 13.90
N LEU A 190 24.22 -8.19 12.86
CA LEU A 190 23.91 -6.92 12.18
C LEU A 190 25.16 -6.17 11.72
N LYS A 191 26.18 -6.91 11.24
CA LYS A 191 27.48 -6.35 10.87
C LYS A 191 27.34 -5.26 9.80
N GLY A 192 27.79 -4.04 10.14
CA GLY A 192 27.75 -2.89 9.24
C GLY A 192 26.36 -2.21 9.14
N ALA A 193 25.36 -2.68 9.86
CA ALA A 193 24.06 -2.01 9.91
C ALA A 193 24.13 -0.74 10.77
N SER A 194 23.38 0.28 10.37
CA SER A 194 23.22 1.52 11.12
C SER A 194 21.75 1.71 11.54
N PHE A 195 21.54 2.45 12.61
CA PHE A 195 20.18 2.76 13.07
C PHE A 195 19.34 3.46 11.99
N SER A 196 19.91 4.46 11.31
CA SER A 196 19.26 5.16 10.21
C SER A 196 19.00 4.26 9.01
N GLY A 197 19.93 3.36 8.68
CA GLY A 197 19.75 2.39 7.59
C GLY A 197 18.61 1.44 7.87
N VAL A 198 18.47 0.94 9.10
CA VAL A 198 17.33 0.10 9.52
C VAL A 198 16.03 0.91 9.48
N ALA A 199 16.02 2.17 9.92
CA ALA A 199 14.81 3.02 9.90
C ALA A 199 14.34 3.32 8.47
N LEU A 200 15.26 3.60 7.54
CA LEU A 200 14.95 3.71 6.11
C LEU A 200 14.49 2.35 5.54
N GLY A 201 15.10 1.25 5.98
CA GLY A 201 14.65 -0.10 5.64
C GLY A 201 13.22 -0.36 6.09
N VAL A 202 12.82 0.07 7.28
CA VAL A 202 11.42 -0.05 7.74
C VAL A 202 10.46 0.75 6.88
N ASN A 203 10.88 1.92 6.37
CA ASN A 203 10.10 2.68 5.39
C ASN A 203 9.87 1.88 4.10
N ILE A 204 10.89 1.17 3.63
CA ILE A 204 10.80 0.28 2.47
C ILE A 204 9.96 -0.97 2.78
N ALA A 205 10.03 -1.50 4.00
CA ALA A 205 9.16 -2.60 4.43
C ALA A 205 7.68 -2.21 4.37
N LEU A 206 7.32 -0.96 4.66
CA LEU A 206 5.97 -0.45 4.44
C LEU A 206 5.55 -0.59 2.98
N PHE A 207 6.38 -0.15 2.04
CA PHE A 207 6.11 -0.30 0.60
C PHE A 207 5.85 -1.76 0.20
N SER A 208 6.59 -2.71 0.79
CA SER A 208 6.40 -4.14 0.53
C SER A 208 5.11 -4.72 1.10
N MET A 209 4.56 -4.12 2.16
CA MET A 209 3.44 -4.69 2.94
C MET A 209 2.11 -3.98 2.70
N VAL A 210 2.11 -2.91 1.90
CA VAL A 210 0.88 -2.21 1.48
C VAL A 210 -0.06 -3.19 0.79
N GLY A 211 -1.35 -3.03 1.06
CA GLY A 211 -2.38 -3.91 0.53
C GLY A 211 -2.97 -4.87 1.56
N PHE A 212 -2.34 -5.08 2.74
CA PHE A 212 -2.94 -5.92 3.79
C PHE A 212 -4.31 -5.40 4.23
N GLU A 213 -4.50 -4.08 4.25
CA GLU A 213 -5.76 -3.42 4.58
C GLU A 213 -6.86 -3.65 3.53
N SER A 214 -6.50 -4.10 2.34
CA SER A 214 -7.43 -4.38 1.25
C SER A 214 -8.45 -5.46 1.59
N ALA A 215 -8.13 -6.37 2.53
CA ALA A 215 -9.10 -7.33 3.06
C ALA A 215 -10.38 -6.64 3.55
N SER A 216 -10.30 -5.41 4.08
CA SER A 216 -11.46 -4.63 4.52
C SER A 216 -12.41 -4.22 3.39
N ALA A 217 -11.95 -4.23 2.14
CA ALA A 217 -12.78 -3.92 0.98
C ALA A 217 -13.76 -5.05 0.61
N PHE A 218 -13.57 -6.25 1.14
CA PHE A 218 -14.40 -7.43 0.84
C PHE A 218 -15.50 -7.68 1.88
N GLY A 219 -15.84 -6.69 2.70
CA GLY A 219 -16.82 -6.84 3.79
C GLY A 219 -18.19 -7.33 3.33
N GLU A 220 -18.70 -6.88 2.17
CA GLU A 220 -20.00 -7.29 1.64
C GLU A 220 -19.95 -8.68 0.97
N GLU A 221 -18.79 -9.11 0.47
CA GLU A 221 -18.60 -10.37 -0.23
C GLU A 221 -18.21 -11.52 0.70
N ALA A 222 -17.70 -11.21 1.88
CA ALA A 222 -17.21 -12.20 2.84
C ALA A 222 -18.35 -12.91 3.58
N LYS A 223 -18.18 -14.22 3.80
CA LYS A 223 -19.00 -14.97 4.79
C LYS A 223 -18.57 -14.51 6.19
N ASP A 224 -19.55 -14.22 7.05
CA ASP A 224 -19.32 -13.75 8.42
C ASP A 224 -18.28 -12.58 8.47
N PRO A 225 -18.55 -11.45 7.82
CA PRO A 225 -17.54 -10.40 7.58
C PRO A 225 -16.92 -9.87 8.86
N LEU A 226 -17.69 -9.74 9.95
CA LEU A 226 -17.18 -9.24 11.25
C LEU A 226 -16.13 -10.15 11.90
N VAL A 227 -15.99 -11.39 11.44
CA VAL A 227 -15.00 -12.36 11.90
C VAL A 227 -13.95 -12.61 10.82
N THR A 228 -14.37 -12.79 9.58
CA THR A 228 -13.50 -13.12 8.43
C THR A 228 -12.53 -11.98 8.14
N ILE A 229 -13.02 -10.74 7.99
CA ILE A 229 -12.18 -9.60 7.62
C ILE A 229 -11.10 -9.31 8.69
N PRO A 230 -11.45 -9.17 9.99
CA PRO A 230 -10.43 -8.92 11.02
C PRO A 230 -9.35 -10.00 11.11
N ARG A 231 -9.71 -11.26 10.89
CA ARG A 231 -8.75 -12.37 10.88
C ARG A 231 -7.87 -12.35 9.62
N ALA A 232 -8.47 -12.11 8.45
CA ALA A 232 -7.75 -12.04 7.18
C ALA A 232 -6.71 -10.91 7.19
N LEU A 233 -7.03 -9.73 7.72
CA LEU A 233 -6.09 -8.60 7.89
C LEU A 233 -4.83 -9.01 8.68
N ILE A 234 -5.00 -9.69 9.81
CA ILE A 234 -3.88 -10.12 10.65
C ILE A 234 -3.10 -11.26 9.99
N VAL A 235 -3.80 -12.26 9.48
CA VAL A 235 -3.14 -13.47 8.93
C VAL A 235 -2.39 -13.16 7.64
N SER A 236 -2.96 -12.36 6.73
CA SER A 236 -2.26 -11.94 5.51
C SER A 236 -0.99 -11.16 5.84
N LEU A 237 -1.06 -10.20 6.77
CA LEU A 237 0.09 -9.42 7.22
C LEU A 237 1.19 -10.31 7.83
N LEU A 238 0.83 -11.24 8.72
CA LEU A 238 1.82 -12.10 9.39
C LEU A 238 2.45 -13.11 8.42
N LEU A 239 1.68 -13.70 7.51
CA LEU A 239 2.20 -14.64 6.52
C LEU A 239 3.14 -13.95 5.53
N THR A 240 2.77 -12.80 5.01
CA THR A 240 3.62 -12.03 4.09
C THR A 240 4.84 -11.46 4.81
N GLY A 241 4.69 -10.96 6.03
CA GLY A 241 5.81 -10.49 6.84
C GLY A 241 6.83 -11.60 7.12
N LEU A 242 6.38 -12.80 7.48
CA LEU A 242 7.26 -13.96 7.65
C LEU A 242 7.96 -14.34 6.34
N PHE A 243 7.21 -14.34 5.23
CA PHE A 243 7.78 -14.58 3.91
C PHE A 243 8.91 -13.58 3.58
N PHE A 244 8.68 -12.27 3.81
CA PHE A 244 9.68 -11.25 3.54
C PHE A 244 10.92 -11.35 4.42
N VAL A 245 10.76 -11.72 5.69
CA VAL A 245 11.89 -12.01 6.60
C VAL A 245 12.73 -13.16 6.05
N ILE A 246 12.09 -14.25 5.63
CA ILE A 246 12.78 -15.44 5.09
C ILE A 246 13.49 -15.10 3.78
N ILE A 247 12.79 -14.45 2.83
CA ILE A 247 13.35 -14.19 1.51
C ILE A 247 14.46 -13.14 1.59
N SER A 248 14.31 -12.08 2.38
CA SER A 248 15.38 -11.08 2.55
C SER A 248 16.64 -11.71 3.17
N TYR A 249 16.49 -12.57 4.19
CA TYR A 249 17.61 -13.29 4.78
C TYR A 249 18.30 -14.18 3.74
N THR A 250 17.55 -14.95 2.98
CA THR A 250 18.09 -15.91 2.01
C THR A 250 18.71 -15.24 0.80
N GLU A 251 18.18 -14.12 0.31
CA GLU A 251 18.80 -13.36 -0.77
C GLU A 251 20.16 -12.79 -0.33
N VAL A 252 20.25 -12.21 0.87
CA VAL A 252 21.52 -11.72 1.40
C VAL A 252 22.56 -12.84 1.51
N VAL A 253 22.17 -14.01 2.05
CA VAL A 253 23.04 -15.20 2.10
C VAL A 253 23.49 -15.60 0.69
N GLY A 254 22.57 -15.67 -0.27
CA GLY A 254 22.83 -16.14 -1.63
C GLY A 254 23.75 -15.23 -2.45
N PHE A 255 23.83 -13.95 -2.10
CA PHE A 255 24.73 -12.97 -2.71
C PHE A 255 26.08 -12.87 -2.01
N THR A 256 26.31 -13.60 -0.91
CA THR A 256 27.58 -13.58 -0.21
C THR A 256 28.71 -14.04 -1.12
N GLY A 257 29.71 -13.19 -1.33
CA GLY A 257 30.84 -13.47 -2.22
C GLY A 257 30.55 -13.33 -3.72
N TYR A 258 29.35 -12.92 -4.12
CA TYR A 258 29.06 -12.66 -5.52
C TYR A 258 29.63 -11.30 -5.98
N HIS A 259 30.11 -11.22 -7.22
CA HIS A 259 30.80 -10.02 -7.75
C HIS A 259 29.91 -8.79 -7.86
N THR A 260 28.60 -8.97 -8.11
CA THR A 260 27.64 -7.87 -8.13
C THR A 260 26.93 -7.81 -6.77
N PRO A 261 27.03 -6.71 -6.01
CA PRO A 261 26.30 -6.56 -4.75
C PRO A 261 24.79 -6.65 -4.95
N LEU A 262 24.08 -7.26 -4.00
CA LEU A 262 22.61 -7.37 -4.01
C LEU A 262 21.94 -6.00 -4.24
N ALA A 263 22.44 -4.93 -3.62
CA ALA A 263 21.94 -3.56 -3.78
C ALA A 263 21.92 -3.03 -5.24
N ARG A 264 22.68 -3.67 -6.16
CA ARG A 264 22.75 -3.27 -7.58
C ARG A 264 22.13 -4.30 -8.52
N ALA A 265 21.56 -5.37 -7.97
CA ALA A 265 20.94 -6.43 -8.76
C ALA A 265 19.56 -5.98 -9.27
N GLU A 266 19.37 -5.92 -10.59
CA GLU A 266 18.09 -5.57 -11.22
C GLU A 266 17.09 -6.73 -11.24
N ALA A 267 17.57 -7.96 -11.17
CA ALA A 267 16.78 -9.18 -11.13
C ALA A 267 17.45 -10.23 -10.20
N PRO A 268 17.45 -10.01 -8.87
CA PRO A 268 18.20 -10.84 -7.92
C PRO A 268 17.79 -12.31 -7.96
N LEU A 269 16.50 -12.61 -8.07
CA LEU A 269 16.01 -13.98 -8.16
C LEU A 269 16.55 -14.72 -9.40
N ASN A 270 16.72 -14.03 -10.54
CA ASN A 270 17.30 -14.62 -11.75
C ASN A 270 18.79 -14.91 -11.58
N ILE A 271 19.51 -14.06 -10.87
CA ILE A 271 20.92 -14.28 -10.51
C ILE A 271 21.05 -15.49 -9.59
N LEU A 272 20.24 -15.55 -8.54
CA LEU A 272 20.21 -16.67 -7.61
C LEU A 272 19.84 -17.99 -8.30
N ALA A 273 18.85 -17.97 -9.21
CA ALA A 273 18.49 -19.15 -10.00
C ALA A 273 19.68 -19.69 -10.79
N ASN A 274 20.50 -18.81 -11.39
CA ASN A 274 21.72 -19.25 -12.06
C ASN A 274 22.75 -19.83 -11.07
N LEU A 275 22.98 -19.15 -9.95
CA LEU A 275 23.92 -19.57 -8.92
C LEU A 275 23.57 -20.94 -8.32
N MET A 276 22.27 -21.25 -8.24
CA MET A 276 21.76 -22.54 -7.74
C MET A 276 21.66 -23.61 -8.84
N ASN A 277 22.17 -23.36 -10.07
CA ASN A 277 22.06 -24.25 -11.22
C ASN A 277 20.61 -24.56 -11.62
N MET A 278 19.68 -23.59 -11.43
CA MET A 278 18.25 -23.68 -11.75
C MET A 278 17.83 -22.61 -12.79
N PRO A 279 18.54 -22.47 -13.95
CA PRO A 279 18.29 -21.40 -14.90
C PRO A 279 16.89 -21.44 -15.52
N TYR A 280 16.23 -22.60 -15.48
CA TYR A 280 14.86 -22.80 -15.94
C TYR A 280 13.82 -22.02 -15.10
N LEU A 281 14.18 -21.60 -13.87
CA LEU A 281 13.30 -20.78 -13.03
C LEU A 281 13.26 -19.30 -13.44
N LYS A 282 14.20 -18.82 -14.25
CA LYS A 282 14.24 -17.40 -14.65
C LYS A 282 12.99 -16.90 -15.34
N ILE A 283 12.48 -17.67 -16.31
CA ILE A 283 11.28 -17.29 -17.07
C ILE A 283 10.06 -17.25 -16.14
N PRO A 284 9.71 -18.31 -15.39
CA PRO A 284 8.54 -18.27 -14.51
C PRO A 284 8.66 -17.26 -13.37
N LEU A 285 9.86 -17.03 -12.80
CA LEU A 285 10.07 -16.00 -11.78
C LEU A 285 9.89 -14.60 -12.36
N SER A 286 10.47 -14.31 -13.54
CA SER A 286 10.31 -13.01 -14.19
C SER A 286 8.86 -12.78 -14.66
N ALA A 287 8.18 -13.81 -15.15
CA ALA A 287 6.76 -13.72 -15.53
C ALA A 287 5.88 -13.46 -14.31
N GLY A 288 6.13 -14.17 -13.21
CA GLY A 288 5.44 -13.96 -11.94
C GLY A 288 5.66 -12.54 -11.41
N ALA A 289 6.89 -12.04 -11.42
CA ALA A 289 7.20 -10.69 -10.98
C ALA A 289 6.56 -9.61 -11.88
N ALA A 290 6.49 -9.83 -13.20
CA ALA A 290 5.81 -8.94 -14.13
C ALA A 290 4.30 -8.88 -13.84
N VAL A 291 3.65 -10.04 -13.67
CA VAL A 291 2.21 -10.13 -13.36
C VAL A 291 1.91 -9.55 -11.98
N SER A 292 2.74 -9.87 -10.96
CA SER A 292 2.61 -9.34 -9.60
C SER A 292 2.68 -7.80 -9.60
N SER A 293 3.69 -7.23 -10.25
CA SER A 293 3.86 -5.77 -10.37
C SER A 293 2.71 -5.10 -11.13
N PHE A 294 2.25 -5.72 -12.23
CA PHE A 294 1.09 -5.24 -13.00
C PHE A 294 -0.19 -5.27 -12.15
N SER A 295 -0.40 -6.34 -11.38
CA SER A 295 -1.53 -6.48 -10.46
C SER A 295 -1.52 -5.40 -9.38
N ALA A 296 -0.35 -5.11 -8.79
CA ALA A 296 -0.17 -4.02 -7.84
C ALA A 296 -0.60 -2.68 -8.46
N ALA A 297 -0.12 -2.35 -9.66
CA ALA A 297 -0.48 -1.11 -10.35
C ALA A 297 -1.99 -0.97 -10.60
N LEU A 298 -2.65 -2.05 -11.08
CA LEU A 298 -4.09 -2.07 -11.30
C LEU A 298 -4.88 -1.91 -9.99
N SER A 299 -4.43 -2.60 -8.94
CA SER A 299 -5.06 -2.51 -7.61
C SER A 299 -4.93 -1.11 -7.03
N CYS A 300 -3.76 -0.47 -7.16
CA CYS A 300 -3.51 0.89 -6.69
C CYS A 300 -4.32 1.93 -7.46
N LEU A 301 -4.44 1.79 -8.79
CA LEU A 301 -5.29 2.67 -9.58
C LEU A 301 -6.76 2.57 -9.15
N ASN A 302 -7.27 1.36 -8.93
CA ASN A 302 -8.63 1.13 -8.46
C ASN A 302 -8.84 1.66 -7.04
N ALA A 303 -7.89 1.42 -6.12
CA ALA A 303 -7.98 1.88 -4.73
C ALA A 303 -7.93 3.42 -4.66
N GLY A 304 -7.01 4.06 -5.36
CA GLY A 304 -6.92 5.52 -5.43
C GLY A 304 -8.18 6.16 -6.02
N ALA A 305 -8.74 5.57 -7.08
CA ALA A 305 -9.99 6.06 -7.68
C ALA A 305 -11.18 5.90 -6.72
N ARG A 306 -11.23 4.82 -5.94
CA ARG A 306 -12.25 4.60 -4.90
C ARG A 306 -12.09 5.51 -3.68
N ILE A 307 -10.96 6.20 -3.51
CA ILE A 307 -10.81 7.29 -2.53
C ILE A 307 -11.28 8.62 -3.13
N LEU A 308 -10.90 8.94 -4.36
CA LEU A 308 -11.30 10.19 -5.01
C LEU A 308 -12.80 10.27 -5.27
N TYR A 309 -13.43 9.15 -5.57
CA TYR A 309 -14.87 9.08 -5.87
C TYR A 309 -15.75 9.56 -4.70
N PRO A 310 -15.67 9.01 -3.49
CA PRO A 310 -16.44 9.53 -2.36
C PRO A 310 -16.04 10.95 -1.97
N MET A 311 -14.78 11.36 -2.14
CA MET A 311 -14.37 12.75 -1.91
C MET A 311 -15.14 13.71 -2.84
N GLY A 312 -15.32 13.35 -4.11
CA GLY A 312 -16.16 14.11 -5.07
C GLY A 312 -17.63 14.12 -4.66
N ARG A 313 -18.19 12.97 -4.27
CA ARG A 313 -19.60 12.85 -3.83
C ARG A 313 -19.88 13.58 -2.53
N HIS A 314 -18.92 13.62 -1.63
CA HIS A 314 -19.05 14.32 -0.35
C HIS A 314 -18.77 15.82 -0.46
N GLY A 315 -18.41 16.34 -1.67
CA GLY A 315 -18.14 17.75 -1.89
C GLY A 315 -16.76 18.21 -1.40
N LEU A 316 -15.84 17.29 -1.09
CA LEU A 316 -14.45 17.60 -0.74
C LEU A 316 -13.60 17.91 -1.97
N LEU A 317 -13.99 17.40 -3.14
CA LEU A 317 -13.39 17.66 -4.45
C LEU A 317 -14.48 18.01 -5.47
N HIS A 318 -14.06 18.31 -6.71
CA HIS A 318 -14.99 18.65 -7.79
C HIS A 318 -15.99 17.50 -8.04
N SER A 319 -17.25 17.82 -8.26
CA SER A 319 -18.35 16.86 -8.40
C SER A 319 -18.17 15.83 -9.54
N SER A 320 -17.40 16.18 -10.58
CA SER A 320 -17.10 15.25 -11.68
C SER A 320 -16.36 13.99 -11.21
N LEU A 321 -15.54 14.09 -10.15
CA LEU A 321 -14.86 12.93 -9.55
C LEU A 321 -15.84 11.97 -8.87
N GLY A 322 -16.99 12.47 -8.42
CA GLY A 322 -18.07 11.70 -7.83
C GLY A 322 -19.06 11.11 -8.86
N ALA A 323 -18.77 11.23 -10.16
CA ALA A 323 -19.60 10.67 -11.22
C ALA A 323 -19.19 9.22 -11.53
N ALA A 324 -20.17 8.30 -11.52
CA ALA A 324 -19.98 6.93 -12.01
C ALA A 324 -20.28 6.87 -13.51
N HIS A 325 -19.58 6.00 -14.24
CA HIS A 325 -19.85 5.75 -15.65
C HIS A 325 -21.21 5.05 -15.83
N ALA A 326 -22.01 5.51 -16.80
CA ALA A 326 -23.39 5.06 -16.94
C ALA A 326 -23.56 3.55 -17.21
N THR A 327 -22.60 2.94 -17.90
CA THR A 327 -22.65 1.50 -18.28
C THR A 327 -21.67 0.65 -17.46
N ASN A 328 -20.48 1.18 -17.12
CA ASN A 328 -19.44 0.40 -16.44
C ASN A 328 -19.55 0.52 -14.91
N GLU A 329 -20.34 1.46 -14.40
CA GLU A 329 -20.49 1.75 -12.95
C GLU A 329 -19.17 2.06 -12.22
N THR A 330 -18.14 2.45 -12.97
CA THR A 330 -16.79 2.77 -12.48
C THR A 330 -16.60 4.26 -12.25
N PRO A 331 -15.73 4.69 -11.34
CA PRO A 331 -15.35 6.09 -11.13
C PRO A 331 -14.42 6.59 -12.26
N HIS A 332 -14.91 6.60 -13.49
CA HIS A 332 -14.13 6.76 -14.73
C HIS A 332 -13.26 8.03 -14.77
N VAL A 333 -13.75 9.15 -14.20
CA VAL A 333 -12.98 10.41 -14.16
C VAL A 333 -11.78 10.27 -13.26
N ALA A 334 -11.95 9.69 -12.05
CA ALA A 334 -10.87 9.46 -11.11
C ALA A 334 -9.84 8.45 -11.67
N VAL A 335 -10.32 7.35 -12.29
CA VAL A 335 -9.48 6.36 -12.98
C VAL A 335 -8.65 7.01 -14.09
N THR A 336 -9.26 7.90 -14.88
CA THR A 336 -8.56 8.56 -16.00
C THR A 336 -7.50 9.55 -15.51
N ILE A 337 -7.81 10.34 -14.48
CA ILE A 337 -6.83 11.30 -13.92
C ILE A 337 -5.65 10.56 -13.29
N LEU A 338 -5.91 9.56 -12.44
CA LEU A 338 -4.84 8.78 -11.82
C LEU A 338 -4.06 7.96 -12.85
N GLY A 339 -4.73 7.38 -13.85
CA GLY A 339 -4.10 6.65 -14.94
C GLY A 339 -3.18 7.54 -15.78
N ALA A 340 -3.60 8.79 -16.05
CA ALA A 340 -2.75 9.77 -16.72
C ALA A 340 -1.51 10.11 -15.86
N LEU A 341 -1.66 10.33 -14.55
CA LEU A 341 -0.55 10.60 -13.64
C LEU A 341 0.39 9.39 -13.51
N LEU A 342 -0.17 8.17 -13.52
CA LEU A 342 0.58 6.92 -13.49
C LEU A 342 1.53 6.77 -14.69
N PHE A 343 1.19 7.37 -15.83
CA PHE A 343 2.05 7.43 -17.02
C PHE A 343 2.94 8.68 -17.03
N LEU A 344 2.37 9.87 -16.82
CA LEU A 344 3.08 11.14 -17.03
C LEU A 344 4.24 11.33 -16.06
N ILE A 345 4.09 10.93 -14.79
CA ILE A 345 5.16 11.10 -13.78
C ILE A 345 6.39 10.27 -14.13
N PRO A 346 6.31 8.93 -14.30
CA PRO A 346 7.50 8.14 -14.66
C PRO A 346 8.03 8.48 -16.06
N ALA A 347 7.18 8.85 -17.01
CA ALA A 347 7.61 9.33 -18.32
C ALA A 347 8.44 10.61 -18.20
N ALA A 348 8.00 11.59 -17.42
CA ALA A 348 8.77 12.81 -17.17
C ALA A 348 10.10 12.52 -16.46
N MET A 349 10.14 11.58 -15.53
CA MET A 349 11.38 11.19 -14.86
C MET A 349 12.39 10.54 -15.80
N LEU A 350 11.94 9.77 -16.80
CA LEU A 350 12.83 9.18 -17.81
C LEU A 350 13.52 10.21 -18.72
N TRP A 351 12.97 11.43 -18.81
CA TRP A 351 13.60 12.53 -19.57
C TRP A 351 14.77 13.17 -18.81
N LEU A 352 14.89 12.89 -17.51
CA LEU A 352 16.03 13.37 -16.73
C LEU A 352 17.28 12.55 -17.10
N PRO A 353 18.42 13.22 -17.42
CA PRO A 353 19.63 12.52 -17.83
C PRO A 353 20.11 11.50 -16.77
N GLY A 354 20.38 10.27 -17.22
CA GLY A 354 20.91 9.22 -16.38
C GLY A 354 19.88 8.48 -15.52
N THR A 355 18.58 8.82 -15.60
CA THR A 355 17.53 8.13 -14.84
C THR A 355 17.20 6.78 -15.46
N ARG A 356 17.30 5.73 -14.68
CA ARG A 356 16.88 4.35 -15.07
C ARG A 356 15.50 4.05 -14.53
N VAL A 357 14.82 3.05 -15.10
CA VAL A 357 13.51 2.58 -14.62
C VAL A 357 13.56 2.14 -13.16
N LEU A 358 14.66 1.50 -12.74
CA LEU A 358 14.86 1.08 -11.35
C LEU A 358 14.97 2.28 -10.39
N ASP A 359 15.54 3.41 -10.82
CA ASP A 359 15.62 4.62 -9.99
C ASP A 359 14.23 5.22 -9.77
N ILE A 360 13.35 5.16 -10.79
CA ILE A 360 11.94 5.57 -10.67
C ILE A 360 11.18 4.65 -9.71
N PHE A 361 11.39 3.33 -9.81
CA PHE A 361 10.82 2.34 -8.89
C PHE A 361 11.19 2.64 -7.44
N ASN A 362 12.49 2.86 -7.18
CA ASN A 362 13.02 3.14 -5.84
C ASN A 362 12.47 4.48 -5.27
N CYS A 363 12.38 5.51 -6.11
CA CYS A 363 11.79 6.79 -5.75
C CYS A 363 10.30 6.62 -5.38
N ALA A 364 9.55 5.93 -6.23
CA ALA A 364 8.12 5.70 -6.04
C ALA A 364 7.83 4.92 -4.75
N GLY A 365 8.58 3.85 -4.47
CA GLY A 365 8.44 3.07 -3.24
C GLY A 365 8.69 3.89 -1.97
N THR A 366 9.70 4.76 -1.98
CA THR A 366 10.00 5.61 -0.83
C THR A 366 8.92 6.69 -0.64
N LEU A 367 8.44 7.32 -1.72
CA LEU A 367 7.39 8.33 -1.65
C LEU A 367 6.03 7.75 -1.24
N CYS A 368 5.69 6.57 -1.73
CA CYS A 368 4.48 5.82 -1.35
C CYS A 368 4.39 5.63 0.16
N ALA A 369 5.49 5.21 0.80
CA ALA A 369 5.52 4.92 2.22
C ALA A 369 5.13 6.14 3.10
N PHE A 370 5.50 7.37 2.73
CA PHE A 370 5.09 8.56 3.49
C PHE A 370 3.58 8.76 3.51
N GLY A 371 2.90 8.49 2.39
CA GLY A 371 1.45 8.55 2.34
C GLY A 371 0.79 7.56 3.29
N PHE A 372 1.27 6.30 3.30
CA PHE A 372 0.77 5.28 4.23
C PHE A 372 1.11 5.59 5.68
N LEU A 373 2.30 6.10 5.98
CA LEU A 373 2.66 6.55 7.34
C LEU A 373 1.67 7.59 7.86
N GLY A 374 1.29 8.56 7.04
CA GLY A 374 0.28 9.57 7.39
C GLY A 374 -1.11 8.95 7.63
N ALA A 375 -1.57 8.09 6.71
CA ALA A 375 -2.88 7.44 6.82
C ALA A 375 -2.94 6.47 8.01
N TYR A 376 -1.88 5.65 8.24
CA TYR A 376 -1.79 4.72 9.36
C TYR A 376 -1.70 5.43 10.71
N GLY A 377 -1.01 6.57 10.76
CA GLY A 377 -1.01 7.43 11.97
C GLY A 377 -2.42 7.93 12.29
N LEU A 378 -3.14 8.44 11.29
CA LEU A 378 -4.51 8.94 11.48
C LEU A 378 -5.49 7.82 11.86
N ILE A 379 -5.43 6.65 11.23
CA ILE A 379 -6.30 5.53 11.60
C ILE A 379 -6.01 5.02 13.03
N SER A 380 -4.73 4.97 13.41
CA SER A 380 -4.33 4.56 14.77
C SER A 380 -4.83 5.54 15.84
N ALA A 381 -4.76 6.83 15.56
CA ALA A 381 -5.32 7.86 16.45
C ALA A 381 -6.86 7.85 16.47
N SER A 382 -7.50 7.47 15.37
CA SER A 382 -8.96 7.47 15.24
C SER A 382 -9.62 6.31 15.99
N ALA A 383 -8.96 5.17 16.17
CA ALA A 383 -9.54 3.98 16.78
C ALA A 383 -10.02 4.20 18.22
N PRO A 384 -9.21 4.70 19.15
CA PRO A 384 -9.70 4.96 20.53
C PRO A 384 -10.78 6.04 20.59
N ALA A 385 -10.71 7.07 19.74
CA ALA A 385 -11.74 8.11 19.67
C ALA A 385 -13.10 7.53 19.18
N TYR A 386 -13.07 6.64 18.19
CA TYR A 386 -14.25 5.92 17.72
C TYR A 386 -14.86 5.05 18.83
N LEU A 387 -14.03 4.25 19.51
CA LEU A 387 -14.48 3.39 20.63
C LEU A 387 -15.03 4.19 21.81
N ALA A 388 -14.44 5.35 22.11
CA ALA A 388 -14.93 6.25 23.15
C ALA A 388 -16.33 6.79 22.84
N ARG A 389 -16.60 7.17 21.58
CA ARG A 389 -17.93 7.60 21.14
C ARG A 389 -18.98 6.50 21.22
N MET A 390 -18.56 5.24 21.04
CA MET A 390 -19.43 4.08 21.22
C MET A 390 -19.58 3.63 22.68
N GLY A 391 -18.88 4.26 23.63
CA GLY A 391 -18.92 3.88 25.05
C GLY A 391 -18.26 2.54 25.38
N VAL A 392 -17.40 2.00 24.49
CA VAL A 392 -16.78 0.66 24.63
C VAL A 392 -15.25 0.70 24.71
N VAL A 393 -14.66 1.89 24.82
CA VAL A 393 -13.21 2.07 24.90
C VAL A 393 -12.63 1.46 26.18
N ARG A 394 -11.46 0.84 26.07
CA ARG A 394 -10.70 0.26 27.19
C ARG A 394 -9.30 0.86 27.22
N GLY A 395 -8.65 0.84 28.39
CA GLY A 395 -7.27 1.35 28.53
C GLY A 395 -6.27 0.71 27.55
N ARG A 396 -6.43 -0.57 27.25
CA ARG A 396 -5.60 -1.28 26.26
C ARG A 396 -5.69 -0.66 24.84
N ASP A 397 -6.84 -0.09 24.46
CA ASP A 397 -7.05 0.46 23.13
C ASP A 397 -6.21 1.74 22.94
N PHE A 398 -6.08 2.54 24.00
CA PHE A 398 -5.13 3.66 24.03
C PHE A 398 -3.67 3.18 23.99
N GLY A 399 -3.34 2.09 24.71
CA GLY A 399 -2.01 1.48 24.68
C GLY A 399 -1.62 0.99 23.27
N ILE A 400 -2.52 0.30 22.56
CA ILE A 400 -2.31 -0.16 21.18
C ILE A 400 -2.12 1.03 20.23
N ALA A 401 -2.94 2.07 20.33
CA ALA A 401 -2.82 3.27 19.50
C ALA A 401 -1.51 4.01 19.77
N ALA A 402 -1.13 4.19 21.05
CA ALA A 402 0.12 4.84 21.43
C ALA A 402 1.34 4.04 20.93
N ALA A 403 1.33 2.72 21.08
CA ALA A 403 2.39 1.85 20.56
C ALA A 403 2.50 1.93 19.02
N SER A 404 1.35 1.92 18.30
CA SER A 404 1.33 2.12 16.86
C SER A 404 1.95 3.45 16.45
N LEU A 405 1.54 4.55 17.08
CA LEU A 405 2.06 5.89 16.79
C LEU A 405 3.56 6.00 17.11
N ALA A 406 4.00 5.44 18.24
CA ALA A 406 5.42 5.43 18.61
C ALA A 406 6.28 4.64 17.61
N LEU A 407 5.79 3.47 17.15
CA LEU A 407 6.48 2.66 16.17
C LEU A 407 6.54 3.34 14.79
N LEU A 408 5.46 4.04 14.36
CA LEU A 408 5.42 4.80 13.12
C LEU A 408 6.37 6.00 13.12
N LEU A 409 6.74 6.54 14.29
CA LEU A 409 7.74 7.61 14.37
C LEU A 409 9.14 7.13 13.98
N PHE A 410 9.46 5.85 14.14
CA PHE A 410 10.77 5.31 13.84
C PHE A 410 11.19 5.50 12.36
N PRO A 411 10.42 5.05 11.34
CA PRO A 411 10.75 5.32 9.94
C PRO A 411 10.64 6.80 9.58
N ILE A 412 9.76 7.58 10.22
CA ILE A 412 9.65 9.03 9.97
C ILE A 412 10.94 9.73 10.41
N VAL A 413 11.42 9.47 11.62
CA VAL A 413 12.67 10.05 12.13
C VAL A 413 13.86 9.63 11.26
N GLY A 414 13.97 8.33 10.94
CA GLY A 414 15.05 7.82 10.10
C GLY A 414 15.06 8.37 8.67
N SER A 415 13.93 8.86 8.18
CA SER A 415 13.84 9.52 6.87
C SER A 415 14.37 10.96 6.86
N VAL A 416 14.59 11.56 8.04
CA VAL A 416 15.02 12.97 8.17
C VAL A 416 16.37 13.08 8.87
N TYR A 417 16.69 12.17 9.79
CA TYR A 417 17.90 12.22 10.60
C TYR A 417 18.53 10.83 10.83
N PRO A 418 19.86 10.67 10.60
CA PRO A 418 20.76 11.60 9.90
C PRO A 418 20.26 11.89 8.47
N VAL A 419 20.58 13.09 7.95
CA VAL A 419 20.08 13.50 6.63
C VAL A 419 20.52 12.52 5.56
N PRO A 420 19.58 11.84 4.85
CA PRO A 420 19.91 10.92 3.78
C PRO A 420 20.60 11.63 2.61
N PRO A 421 21.36 10.90 1.75
CA PRO A 421 21.94 11.48 0.56
C PRO A 421 20.87 11.95 -0.44
N TRP A 422 21.23 12.93 -1.27
CA TRP A 422 20.36 13.35 -2.37
C TRP A 422 20.13 12.18 -3.36
N PRO A 423 18.90 11.97 -3.91
CA PRO A 423 17.69 12.81 -3.76
C PRO A 423 16.78 12.41 -2.59
N VAL A 424 17.08 11.33 -1.84
CA VAL A 424 16.22 10.76 -0.79
C VAL A 424 15.85 11.77 0.30
N ASN A 425 16.78 12.67 0.63
CA ASN A 425 16.56 13.75 1.61
C ASN A 425 15.46 14.75 1.21
N THR A 426 15.05 14.79 -0.06
CA THR A 426 14.01 15.71 -0.54
C THR A 426 12.60 15.10 -0.41
N TYR A 427 12.48 13.78 -0.35
CA TYR A 427 11.20 13.08 -0.42
C TYR A 427 10.24 13.40 0.74
N PRO A 428 10.66 13.50 2.00
CA PRO A 428 9.79 13.91 3.08
C PRO A 428 9.19 15.31 2.86
N TYR A 429 10.00 16.24 2.34
CA TYR A 429 9.56 17.60 2.07
C TYR A 429 8.60 17.69 0.88
N MET A 430 8.77 16.84 -0.15
CA MET A 430 7.82 16.73 -1.26
C MET A 430 6.44 16.27 -0.76
N PHE A 431 6.43 15.24 0.09
CA PHE A 431 5.19 14.76 0.71
C PHE A 431 4.55 15.82 1.62
N LEU A 432 5.34 16.50 2.46
CA LEU A 432 4.85 17.57 3.34
C LEU A 432 4.27 18.74 2.56
N ALA A 433 4.90 19.15 1.45
CA ALA A 433 4.38 20.21 0.57
C ALA A 433 3.02 19.80 -0.03
N TYR A 434 2.93 18.58 -0.55
CA TYR A 434 1.67 18.03 -1.05
C TYR A 434 0.59 17.98 0.04
N LEU A 435 0.93 17.50 1.23
CA LEU A 435 0.03 17.41 2.37
C LEU A 435 -0.44 18.81 2.83
N ALA A 436 0.46 19.79 2.85
CA ALA A 436 0.12 21.18 3.19
C ALA A 436 -0.90 21.76 2.21
N VAL A 437 -0.74 21.53 0.90
CA VAL A 437 -1.73 21.92 -0.11
C VAL A 437 -3.08 21.26 0.17
N GLY A 438 -3.11 19.95 0.44
CA GLY A 438 -4.32 19.21 0.79
C GLY A 438 -4.98 19.73 2.07
N MET A 439 -4.19 19.99 3.11
CA MET A 439 -4.69 20.58 4.38
C MET A 439 -5.32 21.96 4.17
N VAL A 440 -4.62 22.85 3.45
CA VAL A 440 -5.15 24.20 3.13
C VAL A 440 -6.45 24.08 2.35
N TRP A 441 -6.51 23.16 1.38
CA TRP A 441 -7.72 22.89 0.60
C TRP A 441 -8.89 22.46 1.50
N VAL A 442 -8.71 21.42 2.29
CA VAL A 442 -9.75 20.86 3.18
C VAL A 442 -10.24 21.91 4.18
N VAL A 443 -9.32 22.68 4.81
CA VAL A 443 -9.66 23.70 5.78
C VAL A 443 -10.42 24.86 5.13
N LYS A 444 -9.97 25.35 3.96
CA LYS A 444 -10.67 26.42 3.22
C LYS A 444 -12.09 25.97 2.84
N LEU A 445 -12.23 24.75 2.38
CA LEU A 445 -13.52 24.20 1.97
C LEU A 445 -14.50 24.12 3.14
N HIS A 446 -14.08 23.60 4.31
CA HIS A 446 -14.91 23.55 5.50
C HIS A 446 -15.28 24.93 6.05
N ARG A 447 -14.38 25.94 5.91
CA ARG A 447 -14.69 27.33 6.28
C ARG A 447 -15.65 28.01 5.31
N GLY A 448 -15.53 27.69 4.01
CA GLY A 448 -16.38 28.26 2.96
C GLY A 448 -17.78 27.63 2.85
N THR A 449 -17.97 26.42 3.35
CA THR A 449 -19.23 25.69 3.28
C THR A 449 -19.66 25.24 4.67
N PRO A 450 -20.38 26.09 5.41
CA PRO A 450 -20.89 25.73 6.74
C PRO A 450 -21.77 24.48 6.68
N GLY A 451 -21.53 23.51 7.57
CA GLY A 451 -22.27 22.25 7.62
C GLY A 451 -21.67 21.09 6.82
N LEU A 452 -20.76 21.33 5.88
CA LEU A 452 -20.15 20.29 5.04
C LEU A 452 -19.53 19.14 5.89
N ALA A 453 -18.81 19.49 6.96
CA ALA A 453 -18.20 18.49 7.84
C ALA A 453 -19.23 17.55 8.48
N ASN A 454 -20.39 18.09 8.88
CA ASN A 454 -21.49 17.31 9.44
C ASN A 454 -22.19 16.47 8.37
N ASP A 455 -22.35 17.01 7.15
CA ASP A 455 -22.94 16.28 6.04
C ASP A 455 -22.08 15.12 5.59
N VAL A 456 -20.76 15.30 5.50
CA VAL A 456 -19.77 14.23 5.20
C VAL A 456 -19.87 13.14 6.25
N ARG A 457 -19.84 13.53 7.54
CA ARG A 457 -19.94 12.60 8.66
C ARG A 457 -21.26 11.82 8.59
N ARG A 458 -22.39 12.50 8.41
CA ARG A 458 -23.71 11.89 8.33
C ARG A 458 -23.82 10.87 7.20
N ARG A 459 -23.35 11.21 5.99
CA ARG A 459 -23.35 10.30 4.83
C ARG A 459 -22.54 9.05 5.11
N ILE A 460 -21.32 9.20 5.67
CA ILE A 460 -20.46 8.06 5.98
C ILE A 460 -21.10 7.14 7.04
N TYR A 461 -21.71 7.68 8.10
CA TYR A 461 -22.40 6.84 9.08
C TYR A 461 -23.59 6.10 8.47
N MET A 462 -24.38 6.75 7.59
CA MET A 462 -25.48 6.11 6.88
C MET A 462 -25.01 5.01 5.94
N ASP A 463 -23.94 5.26 5.17
CA ASP A 463 -23.37 4.29 4.23
C ASP A 463 -22.80 3.04 4.96
N HIS A 464 -22.43 3.20 6.23
CA HIS A 464 -21.91 2.10 7.08
C HIS A 464 -22.95 1.46 8.00
N GLY A 465 -24.24 1.81 7.84
CA GLY A 465 -25.33 1.22 8.61
C GLY A 465 -25.32 1.56 10.11
N HIS A 466 -24.67 2.66 10.49
CA HIS A 466 -24.64 3.16 11.86
C HIS A 466 -25.59 4.32 12.06
N ASP A 467 -26.23 4.39 13.22
CA ASP A 467 -26.95 5.58 13.64
C ASP A 467 -26.00 6.78 13.74
N VAL A 468 -26.43 7.91 13.20
CA VAL A 468 -25.64 9.13 13.27
C VAL A 468 -25.60 9.60 14.72
N PRO A 469 -24.43 9.67 15.39
CA PRO A 469 -24.34 10.21 16.72
C PRO A 469 -24.91 11.63 16.76
N ALA A 470 -25.63 11.98 17.81
CA ALA A 470 -26.14 13.34 18.00
C ALA A 470 -25.00 14.34 17.70
N ALA A 471 -25.31 15.37 16.91
CA ALA A 471 -24.31 16.40 16.58
C ALA A 471 -23.75 16.96 17.89
N ASP A 472 -22.41 17.06 17.97
CA ASP A 472 -21.78 17.78 19.07
C ASP A 472 -22.45 19.18 19.15
N PRO A 473 -22.90 19.64 20.33
CA PRO A 473 -23.49 20.97 20.45
C PRO A 473 -22.48 21.98 19.89
N PRO A 474 -22.96 22.99 19.12
CA PRO A 474 -22.07 24.03 18.63
C PRO A 474 -21.27 24.59 19.80
N PRO A 475 -19.97 24.89 19.63
CA PRO A 475 -19.18 25.46 20.71
C PRO A 475 -19.92 26.69 21.22
N GLU A 476 -20.30 26.66 22.49
CA GLU A 476 -20.95 27.77 23.14
C GLU A 476 -20.15 29.03 22.82
N ARG A 477 -20.77 29.97 22.08
CA ARG A 477 -20.23 31.32 21.98
C ARG A 477 -20.19 31.81 23.42
N ARG A 478 -19.01 31.81 24.01
CA ARG A 478 -18.79 32.51 25.27
C ARG A 478 -19.24 33.95 25.03
N SER A 479 -20.46 34.22 25.41
CA SER A 479 -20.98 35.57 25.47
C SER A 479 -20.08 36.30 26.48
N GLY A 480 -19.15 37.09 25.97
CA GLY A 480 -18.35 37.97 26.78
C GLY A 480 -19.31 38.89 27.52
N ILE A 481 -19.45 38.64 28.83
CA ILE A 481 -20.01 39.66 29.73
C ILE A 481 -18.93 40.73 29.83
N VAL A 482 -19.12 41.78 29.06
CA VAL A 482 -18.46 43.05 29.31
C VAL A 482 -19.12 43.63 30.54
N ARG A 483 -18.40 43.76 31.62
CA ARG A 483 -18.61 44.70 32.69
C ARG A 483 -17.38 45.59 32.83
#